data_42e64eaa446f173da1c01d100b9fa309
#
_entry.id   42e64eaa446f173da1c01d100b9fa309
#
_cell.length_a   1.000
_cell.length_b   1.000
_cell.length_c   1.000
_cell.angle_alpha   90.00
_cell.angle_beta   90.00
_cell.angle_gamma   90.00
#
_symmetry.space_group_name_H-M   'P 1'
#
loop_
_entity.id
_entity.type
_entity.pdbx_description
1 polymer ?
#
loop_
_entity_poly.entity_id
_entity_poly.type
_entity_poly.pdbx_seq_one_letter_code
_entity_poly.pdbx_strand_id
1 'polypeptide(L)'
;MIATLVALVALGSGVESVKLAGLAEFGGAINRTAKLRAIKSLIPEMAGPTAAKIVVDPSVGELKVTLHVTDRRLGWVLDQIADVLDLEWQPSDEKLKLTISSSAKASILKARKERDERNHEDLRRQYLEIAEKTRVPFAEAISRLETVPGEVEDLLANRPAGWSERLRSAKEKWNTFKIATSESNQVLGFCARQFGPLLDSAIRERKLFLASTAKLPGAILLDSSIRKQIRDSKPGQNANYDVLFAAYATDSHLYYTSYTWTSTGTMWADLSHALSFETEPRRLARNRDWGQSSVQIVENLPDVSFHAREPLQVRPNLTSSDILVHAAEAMDIDLVADAFHDEWMLDFEMPTKIAAFWARVGSKPSVFDVKVRDKAVLARHSVYWHLREEEVPEDKLIALAASVRSGKASLDAFAEFVTVLSNQQRNALALHPPFRQTEDLFGLTYNLEVLKFWNSLQRETKARALRHEVVPFGSLNSVEQDAYRFLVLRGLATDFSGIPYASLEPVLSLLSGQTKNLALLVEPHRYRAVTLEIDQVKITVPIEETPGGTPADRIWDSLIFRFGTNARNSIIHTLDMPVKSAKLPLMPGTS
;
A
#
# COMPACT_ATOMS: atom_id res chain seq x y z
N MET A 1 35.82 -28.41 -7.30
CA MET A 1 34.65 -28.66 -8.17
C MET A 1 33.87 -27.37 -8.46
N ILE A 2 33.48 -26.54 -7.49
CA ILE A 2 32.85 -25.23 -7.75
C ILE A 2 33.78 -24.33 -8.58
N ALA A 3 35.09 -24.25 -8.24
CA ALA A 3 36.04 -23.47 -9.02
C ALA A 3 36.18 -23.95 -10.48
N THR A 4 36.05 -25.24 -10.72
CA THR A 4 36.07 -25.82 -12.08
C THR A 4 34.76 -25.54 -12.83
N LEU A 5 33.62 -25.51 -12.14
CA LEU A 5 32.33 -25.17 -12.71
C LEU A 5 32.25 -23.67 -13.06
N VAL A 6 32.78 -22.81 -12.17
CA VAL A 6 32.90 -21.36 -12.40
C VAL A 6 33.78 -21.06 -13.62
N ALA A 7 34.88 -21.80 -13.79
CA ALA A 7 35.77 -21.64 -14.95
C ALA A 7 35.15 -22.10 -16.27
N LEU A 8 34.29 -23.13 -16.25
CA LEU A 8 33.60 -23.64 -17.45
C LEU A 8 32.46 -22.72 -17.90
N VAL A 9 31.76 -22.07 -16.95
CA VAL A 9 30.63 -21.16 -17.25
C VAL A 9 31.14 -19.77 -17.68
N ALA A 10 32.30 -19.34 -17.22
CA ALA A 10 32.91 -18.07 -17.63
C ALA A 10 33.36 -18.01 -19.10
N LEU A 11 33.44 -19.16 -19.77
CA LEU A 11 33.82 -19.28 -21.19
C LEU A 11 32.63 -19.28 -22.16
N GLY A 12 31.39 -19.35 -21.67
CA GLY A 12 30.18 -19.28 -22.47
C GLY A 12 29.41 -17.99 -22.21
N SER A 13 28.99 -17.31 -23.25
CA SER A 13 28.30 -16.00 -23.22
C SER A 13 26.87 -16.01 -22.65
N GLY A 14 26.49 -17.01 -21.85
CA GLY A 14 25.25 -17.11 -21.07
C GLY A 14 25.54 -17.74 -19.72
N VAL A 15 25.22 -17.05 -18.64
CA VAL A 15 25.33 -17.60 -17.29
C VAL A 15 24.22 -18.66 -17.14
N GLU A 16 24.56 -19.93 -17.33
CA GLU A 16 23.62 -21.03 -17.10
C GLU A 16 23.37 -21.17 -15.58
N SER A 17 22.09 -21.35 -15.22
CA SER A 17 21.70 -21.64 -13.85
C SER A 17 22.24 -23.00 -13.39
N VAL A 18 22.81 -23.04 -12.18
CA VAL A 18 23.37 -24.26 -11.58
C VAL A 18 22.30 -24.99 -10.79
N LYS A 19 22.24 -26.32 -10.91
CA LYS A 19 21.42 -27.19 -10.04
C LYS A 19 22.29 -27.80 -8.93
N LEU A 20 21.89 -27.54 -7.68
CA LEU A 20 22.63 -27.95 -6.50
C LEU A 20 22.43 -29.44 -6.16
N ALA A 21 21.31 -30.03 -6.58
CA ALA A 21 21.00 -31.45 -6.35
C ALA A 21 22.07 -32.40 -6.89
N GLY A 22 22.79 -31.99 -7.96
CA GLY A 22 23.88 -32.77 -8.56
C GLY A 22 25.25 -32.58 -7.88
N LEU A 23 25.40 -31.64 -6.98
CA LEU A 23 26.69 -31.33 -6.36
C LEU A 23 26.89 -32.14 -5.07
N ALA A 24 28.02 -32.87 -4.97
CA ALA A 24 28.32 -33.72 -3.82
C ALA A 24 28.39 -32.92 -2.50
N GLU A 25 28.80 -31.68 -2.56
CA GLU A 25 28.92 -30.78 -1.41
C GLU A 25 27.59 -30.49 -0.73
N PHE A 26 26.47 -30.58 -1.46
CA PHE A 26 25.10 -30.40 -0.97
C PHE A 26 24.34 -31.74 -0.87
N GLY A 27 25.10 -32.85 -0.74
CA GLY A 27 24.55 -34.21 -0.69
C GLY A 27 23.99 -34.63 0.66
N GLY A 28 24.25 -33.86 1.73
CA GLY A 28 23.78 -34.16 3.08
C GLY A 28 22.27 -34.20 3.18
N ALA A 29 21.74 -35.18 3.92
CA ALA A 29 20.30 -35.25 4.21
C ALA A 29 19.93 -34.25 5.29
N ILE A 30 18.77 -33.62 5.14
CA ILE A 30 18.22 -32.68 6.13
C ILE A 30 16.78 -33.04 6.51
N ASN A 31 16.48 -32.79 7.77
CA ASN A 31 15.12 -32.81 8.33
C ASN A 31 14.81 -31.39 8.80
N ARG A 32 13.81 -30.74 8.22
CA ARG A 32 13.52 -29.36 8.59
C ARG A 32 12.05 -29.03 8.39
N THR A 33 11.47 -28.44 9.45
CA THR A 33 10.20 -27.71 9.34
C THR A 33 10.48 -26.24 9.60
N ALA A 34 9.99 -25.38 8.72
CA ALA A 34 10.08 -23.92 8.87
C ALA A 34 8.81 -23.27 8.31
N LYS A 35 8.32 -22.25 9.00
CA LYS A 35 7.11 -21.51 8.63
C LYS A 35 7.46 -20.05 8.43
N LEU A 36 7.14 -19.50 7.25
CA LEU A 36 7.33 -18.09 6.91
C LEU A 36 8.74 -17.56 7.23
N ARG A 37 9.78 -18.36 6.97
CA ARG A 37 11.16 -17.97 7.25
C ARG A 37 11.78 -17.26 6.06
N ALA A 38 12.40 -16.13 6.31
CA ALA A 38 13.16 -15.39 5.29
C ALA A 38 14.35 -16.23 4.81
N ILE A 39 14.54 -16.33 3.49
CA ILE A 39 15.59 -17.19 2.92
C ILE A 39 17.02 -16.74 3.29
N LYS A 40 17.23 -15.45 3.57
CA LYS A 40 18.52 -14.92 4.03
C LYS A 40 18.99 -15.57 5.33
N SER A 41 18.08 -15.99 6.21
CA SER A 41 18.38 -16.66 7.47
C SER A 41 18.27 -18.18 7.34
N LEU A 42 17.24 -18.67 6.67
CA LEU A 42 16.95 -20.09 6.56
C LEU A 42 18.00 -20.86 5.76
N ILE A 43 18.44 -20.33 4.61
CA ILE A 43 19.40 -21.01 3.74
C ILE A 43 20.76 -21.22 4.44
N PRO A 44 21.38 -20.22 5.08
CA PRO A 44 22.61 -20.43 5.85
C PRO A 44 22.43 -21.43 7.01
N GLU A 45 21.29 -21.39 7.72
CA GLU A 45 20.99 -22.34 8.79
C GLU A 45 20.95 -23.79 8.28
N MET A 46 20.29 -24.02 7.14
CA MET A 46 20.21 -25.37 6.54
C MET A 46 21.55 -25.82 5.95
N ALA A 47 22.29 -24.92 5.33
CA ALA A 47 23.55 -25.22 4.69
C ALA A 47 24.67 -25.54 5.69
N GLY A 48 24.59 -25.05 6.93
CA GLY A 48 25.58 -25.33 7.97
C GLY A 48 27.01 -25.03 7.50
N PRO A 49 27.92 -26.03 7.49
CA PRO A 49 29.33 -25.82 7.08
C PRO A 49 29.47 -25.37 5.62
N THR A 50 28.51 -25.70 4.73
CA THR A 50 28.52 -25.29 3.33
C THR A 50 27.99 -23.88 3.10
N ALA A 51 27.48 -23.22 4.13
CA ALA A 51 26.96 -21.85 4.05
C ALA A 51 27.99 -20.85 3.52
N ALA A 52 29.30 -21.05 3.82
CA ALA A 52 30.36 -20.19 3.32
C ALA A 52 30.46 -20.13 1.78
N LYS A 53 29.90 -21.15 1.10
CA LYS A 53 29.89 -21.27 -0.38
C LYS A 53 28.62 -20.70 -1.02
N ILE A 54 27.68 -20.19 -0.23
CA ILE A 54 26.39 -19.68 -0.68
C ILE A 54 26.28 -18.20 -0.32
N VAL A 55 25.71 -17.42 -1.23
CA VAL A 55 25.32 -16.03 -1.00
C VAL A 55 23.87 -15.86 -1.45
N VAL A 56 23.03 -15.33 -0.60
CA VAL A 56 21.68 -14.90 -0.95
C VAL A 56 21.75 -13.42 -1.33
N ASP A 57 21.30 -13.08 -2.54
CA ASP A 57 21.26 -11.68 -2.98
C ASP A 57 20.37 -10.87 -2.02
N PRO A 58 20.81 -9.69 -1.56
CA PRO A 58 19.99 -8.85 -0.67
C PRO A 58 18.60 -8.52 -1.23
N SER A 59 18.46 -8.41 -2.55
CA SER A 59 17.18 -8.11 -3.21
C SER A 59 16.12 -9.21 -3.08
N VAL A 60 16.53 -10.45 -2.76
CA VAL A 60 15.65 -11.60 -2.57
C VAL A 60 15.69 -12.17 -1.15
N GLY A 61 16.58 -11.66 -0.32
CA GLY A 61 16.84 -12.21 1.01
C GLY A 61 15.62 -12.23 1.94
N GLU A 62 14.73 -11.29 1.77
CA GLU A 62 13.50 -11.17 2.58
C GLU A 62 12.36 -12.09 2.10
N LEU A 63 12.51 -12.74 0.95
CA LEU A 63 11.50 -13.69 0.49
C LEU A 63 11.33 -14.82 1.49
N LYS A 64 10.08 -15.15 1.78
CA LYS A 64 9.74 -16.14 2.80
C LYS A 64 9.37 -17.47 2.15
N VAL A 65 9.69 -18.52 2.88
CA VAL A 65 9.34 -19.87 2.48
C VAL A 65 8.81 -20.63 3.70
N THR A 66 7.84 -21.49 3.45
CA THR A 66 7.36 -22.51 4.38
C THR A 66 7.78 -23.86 3.85
N LEU A 67 8.39 -24.67 4.68
CA LEU A 67 8.81 -26.00 4.29
C LEU A 67 8.61 -27.03 5.40
N HIS A 68 8.36 -28.27 4.97
CA HIS A 68 8.43 -29.47 5.79
C HIS A 68 9.09 -30.54 4.94
N VAL A 69 10.31 -30.95 5.31
CA VAL A 69 11.07 -31.95 4.55
C VAL A 69 11.72 -32.94 5.51
N THR A 70 11.67 -34.23 5.11
CA THR A 70 12.21 -35.34 5.89
C THR A 70 13.16 -36.16 5.03
N ASP A 71 14.39 -36.30 5.53
CA ASP A 71 15.45 -37.10 4.88
C ASP A 71 15.71 -36.72 3.41
N ARG A 72 15.66 -35.42 3.09
CA ARG A 72 15.95 -34.89 1.76
C ARG A 72 17.36 -34.34 1.63
N ARG A 73 17.96 -34.57 0.46
CA ARG A 73 19.27 -33.98 0.14
C ARG A 73 19.18 -32.45 0.17
N LEU A 74 20.11 -31.79 0.83
CA LEU A 74 20.16 -30.33 0.95
C LEU A 74 20.08 -29.63 -0.42
N GLY A 75 20.89 -30.09 -1.40
CA GLY A 75 20.88 -29.48 -2.75
C GLY A 75 19.52 -29.57 -3.43
N TRP A 76 18.81 -30.69 -3.25
CA TRP A 76 17.45 -30.82 -3.77
C TRP A 76 16.49 -29.80 -3.13
N VAL A 77 16.54 -29.64 -1.78
CA VAL A 77 15.66 -28.68 -1.08
C VAL A 77 15.95 -27.25 -1.54
N LEU A 78 17.22 -26.88 -1.65
CA LEU A 78 17.64 -25.57 -2.12
C LEU A 78 17.19 -25.28 -3.56
N ASP A 79 17.21 -26.30 -4.44
CA ASP A 79 16.69 -26.19 -5.80
C ASP A 79 15.16 -26.02 -5.81
N GLN A 80 14.42 -26.72 -4.92
CA GLN A 80 12.96 -26.54 -4.84
C GLN A 80 12.59 -25.18 -4.27
N ILE A 81 13.33 -24.65 -3.29
CA ILE A 81 13.16 -23.27 -2.80
C ILE A 81 13.35 -22.28 -3.96
N ALA A 82 14.39 -22.48 -4.76
CA ALA A 82 14.64 -21.64 -5.92
C ALA A 82 13.50 -21.74 -6.96
N ASP A 83 12.97 -22.95 -7.24
CA ASP A 83 11.85 -23.15 -8.18
C ASP A 83 10.57 -22.47 -7.67
N VAL A 84 10.20 -22.68 -6.40
CA VAL A 84 9.00 -22.10 -5.79
C VAL A 84 9.07 -20.56 -5.76
N LEU A 85 10.23 -20.00 -5.45
CA LEU A 85 10.43 -18.55 -5.37
C LEU A 85 10.90 -17.92 -6.70
N ASP A 86 10.96 -18.69 -7.78
CA ASP A 86 11.38 -18.26 -9.12
C ASP A 86 12.77 -17.59 -9.12
N LEU A 87 13.67 -18.22 -8.41
CA LEU A 87 15.07 -17.84 -8.27
C LEU A 87 15.97 -18.78 -9.04
N GLU A 88 17.21 -18.38 -9.22
CA GLU A 88 18.24 -19.22 -9.85
C GLU A 88 19.57 -19.11 -9.10
N TRP A 89 20.33 -20.21 -9.12
CA TRP A 89 21.68 -20.26 -8.61
C TRP A 89 22.67 -19.87 -9.70
N GLN A 90 23.41 -18.80 -9.46
CA GLN A 90 24.44 -18.31 -10.38
C GLN A 90 25.83 -18.46 -9.75
N PRO A 91 26.85 -18.86 -10.53
CA PRO A 91 28.24 -18.76 -10.07
C PRO A 91 28.62 -17.30 -9.86
N SER A 92 29.27 -17.01 -8.73
CA SER A 92 29.78 -15.67 -8.41
C SER A 92 31.08 -15.82 -7.65
N ASP A 93 32.20 -15.51 -8.29
CA ASP A 93 33.56 -15.76 -7.78
C ASP A 93 33.72 -17.22 -7.34
N GLU A 94 34.04 -17.48 -6.08
CA GLU A 94 34.14 -18.85 -5.53
C GLU A 94 32.85 -19.35 -4.87
N LYS A 95 31.74 -18.64 -5.04
CA LYS A 95 30.46 -18.92 -4.37
C LYS A 95 29.32 -19.13 -5.36
N LEU A 96 28.22 -19.64 -4.84
CA LEU A 96 26.96 -19.75 -5.54
C LEU A 96 26.01 -18.68 -5.00
N LYS A 97 25.56 -17.82 -5.87
CA LYS A 97 24.65 -16.71 -5.54
C LYS A 97 23.22 -17.07 -5.93
N LEU A 98 22.30 -16.99 -4.97
CA LEU A 98 20.87 -17.08 -5.23
C LEU A 98 20.33 -15.72 -5.60
N THR A 99 19.74 -15.60 -6.77
CA THR A 99 19.20 -14.34 -7.31
C THR A 99 17.89 -14.57 -8.04
N ILE A 100 17.20 -13.49 -8.40
CA ILE A 100 15.98 -13.58 -9.24
C ILE A 100 16.34 -14.17 -10.58
N SER A 101 15.56 -15.16 -11.05
CA SER A 101 15.75 -15.73 -12.39
C SER A 101 15.54 -14.65 -13.47
N SER A 102 16.28 -14.78 -14.56
CA SER A 102 16.21 -13.82 -15.68
C SER A 102 14.80 -13.71 -16.26
N SER A 103 14.09 -14.86 -16.35
CA SER A 103 12.69 -14.91 -16.80
C SER A 103 11.75 -14.21 -15.83
N ALA A 104 11.97 -14.40 -14.53
CA ALA A 104 11.21 -13.75 -13.49
C ALA A 104 11.37 -12.23 -13.51
N LYS A 105 12.59 -11.76 -13.63
CA LYS A 105 12.90 -10.34 -13.71
C LYS A 105 12.16 -9.67 -14.89
N ALA A 106 12.19 -10.31 -16.05
CA ALA A 106 11.47 -9.82 -17.23
C ALA A 106 9.94 -9.80 -16.99
N SER A 107 9.39 -10.86 -16.39
CA SER A 107 7.96 -10.97 -16.08
C SER A 107 7.50 -9.90 -15.07
N ILE A 108 8.29 -9.65 -14.01
CA ILE A 108 7.99 -8.59 -13.02
C ILE A 108 7.97 -7.22 -13.69
N LEU A 109 9.00 -6.90 -14.48
CA LEU A 109 9.08 -5.61 -15.16
C LEU A 109 7.91 -5.40 -16.11
N LYS A 110 7.53 -6.44 -16.85
CA LYS A 110 6.37 -6.42 -17.74
C LYS A 110 5.07 -6.20 -16.97
N ALA A 111 4.85 -6.97 -15.90
CA ALA A 111 3.64 -6.86 -15.07
C ALA A 111 3.52 -5.47 -14.41
N ARG A 112 4.64 -4.89 -13.92
CA ARG A 112 4.67 -3.52 -13.37
C ARG A 112 4.27 -2.50 -14.43
N LYS A 113 4.88 -2.58 -15.60
CA LYS A 113 4.57 -1.66 -16.70
C LYS A 113 3.10 -1.73 -17.11
N GLU A 114 2.57 -2.94 -17.31
CA GLU A 114 1.17 -3.14 -17.68
C GLU A 114 0.19 -2.66 -16.59
N ARG A 115 0.55 -2.81 -15.31
CA ARG A 115 -0.23 -2.27 -14.20
C ARG A 115 -0.21 -0.75 -14.20
N ASP A 116 0.96 -0.13 -14.32
CA ASP A 116 1.10 1.32 -14.30
C ASP A 116 0.38 1.96 -15.48
N GLU A 117 0.43 1.34 -16.66
CA GLU A 117 -0.31 1.77 -17.85
C GLU A 117 -1.83 1.67 -17.64
N ARG A 118 -2.33 0.52 -17.13
CA ARG A 118 -3.77 0.35 -16.83
C ARG A 118 -4.27 1.34 -15.80
N ASN A 119 -3.53 1.51 -14.70
CA ASN A 119 -3.87 2.46 -13.65
C ASN A 119 -3.97 3.88 -14.20
N HIS A 120 -3.02 4.25 -15.06
CA HIS A 120 -3.03 5.55 -15.72
C HIS A 120 -4.25 5.71 -16.66
N GLU A 121 -4.55 4.69 -17.46
CA GLU A 121 -5.72 4.70 -18.35
C GLU A 121 -7.04 4.78 -17.58
N ASP A 122 -7.16 4.08 -16.45
CA ASP A 122 -8.35 4.15 -15.60
C ASP A 122 -8.54 5.53 -15.00
N LEU A 123 -7.49 6.16 -14.46
CA LEU A 123 -7.58 7.53 -13.97
C LEU A 123 -7.94 8.50 -15.11
N ARG A 124 -7.32 8.33 -16.27
CA ARG A 124 -7.61 9.14 -17.43
C ARG A 124 -9.07 9.03 -17.84
N ARG A 125 -9.61 7.83 -17.90
CA ARG A 125 -11.03 7.59 -18.18
C ARG A 125 -11.93 8.32 -17.18
N GLN A 126 -11.64 8.19 -15.87
CA GLN A 126 -12.42 8.80 -14.82
C GLN A 126 -12.41 10.34 -14.87
N TYR A 127 -11.24 10.98 -15.00
CA TYR A 127 -11.21 12.43 -15.07
C TYR A 127 -11.78 12.98 -16.39
N LEU A 128 -11.70 12.25 -17.51
CA LEU A 128 -12.38 12.61 -18.75
C LEU A 128 -13.90 12.47 -18.64
N GLU A 129 -14.39 11.47 -17.91
CA GLU A 129 -15.82 11.34 -17.59
C GLU A 129 -16.31 12.53 -16.76
N ILE A 130 -15.54 12.98 -15.78
CA ILE A 130 -15.82 14.20 -15.02
C ILE A 130 -15.82 15.41 -15.96
N ALA A 131 -14.84 15.52 -16.87
CA ALA A 131 -14.76 16.60 -17.82
C ALA A 131 -15.99 16.67 -18.75
N GLU A 132 -16.55 15.52 -19.10
CA GLU A 132 -17.80 15.46 -19.90
C GLU A 132 -19.01 15.85 -19.05
N LYS A 133 -19.17 15.32 -17.85
CA LYS A 133 -20.28 15.63 -16.96
C LYS A 133 -20.29 17.10 -16.53
N THR A 134 -19.14 17.73 -16.40
CA THR A 134 -18.98 19.15 -16.03
C THR A 134 -19.15 20.11 -17.21
N ARG A 135 -19.59 19.63 -18.40
CA ARG A 135 -20.10 20.52 -19.47
C ARG A 135 -21.46 21.11 -19.14
N VAL A 136 -22.20 20.47 -18.24
CA VAL A 136 -23.48 21.02 -17.76
C VAL A 136 -23.17 22.26 -16.92
N PRO A 137 -23.81 23.41 -17.22
CA PRO A 137 -23.64 24.63 -16.43
C PRO A 137 -24.02 24.39 -14.97
N PHE A 138 -23.28 24.98 -14.06
CA PHE A 138 -23.46 24.76 -12.61
C PHE A 138 -24.88 25.06 -12.15
N ALA A 139 -25.46 26.21 -12.57
CA ALA A 139 -26.82 26.60 -12.21
C ALA A 139 -27.88 25.59 -12.73
N GLU A 140 -27.70 25.05 -13.93
CA GLU A 140 -28.55 24.00 -14.46
C GLU A 140 -28.42 22.71 -13.65
N ALA A 141 -27.19 22.32 -13.30
CA ALA A 141 -26.93 21.13 -12.49
C ALA A 141 -27.62 21.22 -11.11
N ILE A 142 -27.55 22.37 -10.43
CA ILE A 142 -28.28 22.59 -9.16
C ILE A 142 -29.76 22.44 -9.33
N SER A 143 -30.37 23.18 -10.28
CA SER A 143 -31.82 23.11 -10.51
C SER A 143 -32.31 21.71 -10.83
N ARG A 144 -31.54 20.94 -11.60
CA ARG A 144 -31.85 19.54 -11.93
C ARG A 144 -31.67 18.61 -10.75
N LEU A 145 -30.67 18.85 -9.91
CA LEU A 145 -30.39 18.03 -8.72
C LEU A 145 -31.56 18.07 -7.73
N GLU A 146 -32.30 19.20 -7.64
CA GLU A 146 -33.47 19.35 -6.80
C GLU A 146 -34.70 18.57 -7.32
N THR A 147 -34.79 18.36 -8.61
CA THR A 147 -35.94 17.70 -9.24
C THR A 147 -35.82 16.17 -9.35
N VAL A 148 -34.60 15.65 -9.47
CA VAL A 148 -34.36 14.20 -9.66
C VAL A 148 -34.79 13.33 -8.48
N PRO A 149 -34.64 13.72 -7.20
CA PRO A 149 -35.13 12.92 -6.08
C PRO A 149 -36.62 12.61 -6.16
N GLY A 150 -37.45 13.60 -6.51
CA GLY A 150 -38.89 13.38 -6.73
C GLY A 150 -39.18 12.40 -7.86
N GLU A 151 -38.45 12.49 -8.98
CA GLU A 151 -38.55 11.53 -10.09
C GLU A 151 -38.18 10.09 -9.63
N VAL A 152 -37.15 9.94 -8.81
CA VAL A 152 -36.75 8.64 -8.27
C VAL A 152 -37.79 8.08 -7.31
N GLU A 153 -38.35 8.91 -6.42
CA GLU A 153 -39.41 8.51 -5.48
C GLU A 153 -40.66 8.08 -6.22
N ASP A 154 -41.11 8.82 -7.24
CA ASP A 154 -42.23 8.48 -8.07
C ASP A 154 -42.05 7.15 -8.80
N LEU A 155 -40.85 6.91 -9.35
CA LEU A 155 -40.53 5.65 -10.03
C LEU A 155 -40.51 4.46 -9.06
N LEU A 156 -40.07 4.65 -7.83
CA LEU A 156 -40.06 3.61 -6.80
C LEU A 156 -41.47 3.32 -6.26
N ALA A 157 -42.33 4.36 -6.12
CA ALA A 157 -43.69 4.24 -5.62
C ALA A 157 -44.62 3.58 -6.65
N ASN A 158 -44.57 4.03 -7.88
CA ASN A 158 -45.55 3.67 -8.91
C ASN A 158 -45.12 2.50 -9.80
N ARG A 159 -43.82 2.19 -9.87
CA ARG A 159 -43.25 1.11 -10.68
C ARG A 159 -43.85 0.93 -12.07
N PRO A 160 -43.92 1.97 -12.90
CA PRO A 160 -44.53 1.89 -14.22
C PRO A 160 -43.74 0.91 -15.13
N ALA A 161 -44.33 0.53 -16.27
CA ALA A 161 -43.65 -0.31 -17.25
C ALA A 161 -42.26 0.26 -17.60
N GLY A 162 -41.21 -0.56 -17.54
CA GLY A 162 -39.82 -0.14 -17.75
C GLY A 162 -39.22 0.69 -16.58
N TRP A 163 -39.79 0.65 -15.38
CA TRP A 163 -39.38 1.42 -14.23
C TRP A 163 -37.89 1.20 -13.85
N SER A 164 -37.38 0.00 -13.98
CA SER A 164 -35.97 -0.32 -13.62
C SER A 164 -34.97 0.41 -14.53
N GLU A 165 -35.28 0.54 -15.82
CA GLU A 165 -34.42 1.27 -16.77
C GLU A 165 -34.54 2.79 -16.57
N ARG A 166 -35.76 3.27 -16.33
CA ARG A 166 -36.01 4.69 -15.98
C ARG A 166 -35.33 5.05 -14.66
N LEU A 167 -35.36 4.19 -13.66
CA LEU A 167 -34.67 4.38 -12.38
C LEU A 167 -33.15 4.43 -12.57
N ARG A 168 -32.61 3.56 -13.43
CA ARG A 168 -31.17 3.59 -13.76
C ARG A 168 -30.81 4.92 -14.41
N SER A 169 -31.57 5.35 -15.40
CA SER A 169 -31.38 6.63 -16.09
C SER A 169 -31.49 7.83 -15.13
N ALA A 170 -32.48 7.83 -14.23
CA ALA A 170 -32.63 8.88 -13.22
C ALA A 170 -31.45 8.93 -12.27
N LYS A 171 -30.95 7.78 -11.80
CA LYS A 171 -29.74 7.69 -10.96
C LYS A 171 -28.49 8.16 -11.70
N GLU A 172 -28.32 7.84 -12.97
CA GLU A 172 -27.21 8.32 -13.79
C GLU A 172 -27.25 9.84 -13.96
N LYS A 173 -28.45 10.40 -14.26
CA LYS A 173 -28.65 11.86 -14.31
C LYS A 173 -28.30 12.51 -12.97
N TRP A 174 -28.83 11.97 -11.88
CA TRP A 174 -28.54 12.49 -10.54
C TRP A 174 -27.04 12.49 -10.24
N ASN A 175 -26.34 11.40 -10.54
CA ASN A 175 -24.90 11.32 -10.38
C ASN A 175 -24.17 12.36 -11.26
N THR A 176 -24.63 12.55 -12.50
CA THR A 176 -24.06 13.58 -13.40
C THR A 176 -24.21 14.98 -12.80
N PHE A 177 -25.40 15.33 -12.32
CA PHE A 177 -25.62 16.65 -11.71
C PHE A 177 -24.86 16.81 -10.39
N LYS A 178 -24.81 15.76 -9.55
CA LYS A 178 -23.99 15.77 -8.32
C LYS A 178 -22.51 16.02 -8.62
N ILE A 179 -21.97 15.39 -9.66
CA ILE A 179 -20.58 15.64 -10.08
C ILE A 179 -20.43 17.06 -10.59
N ALA A 180 -21.37 17.57 -11.39
CA ALA A 180 -21.32 18.91 -11.95
C ALA A 180 -21.54 20.04 -10.92
N THR A 181 -22.06 19.75 -9.72
CA THR A 181 -22.23 20.73 -8.63
C THR A 181 -21.01 20.86 -7.72
N SER A 182 -19.93 20.11 -7.91
CA SER A 182 -18.66 20.28 -7.21
C SER A 182 -17.77 21.28 -7.96
N GLU A 183 -17.28 22.29 -7.26
CA GLU A 183 -16.34 23.28 -7.83
C GLU A 183 -15.04 22.60 -8.28
N SER A 184 -14.50 21.70 -7.49
CA SER A 184 -13.29 20.96 -7.83
C SER A 184 -13.47 20.12 -9.09
N ASN A 185 -14.65 19.50 -9.28
CA ASN A 185 -14.97 18.78 -10.51
C ASN A 185 -15.10 19.72 -11.71
N GLN A 186 -15.70 20.89 -11.52
CA GLN A 186 -15.80 21.91 -12.60
C GLN A 186 -14.41 22.35 -13.04
N VAL A 187 -13.51 22.63 -12.08
CA VAL A 187 -12.13 23.05 -12.40
C VAL A 187 -11.33 21.90 -12.99
N LEU A 188 -11.43 20.68 -12.45
CA LEU A 188 -10.80 19.49 -13.03
C LEU A 188 -11.25 19.29 -14.48
N GLY A 189 -12.57 19.35 -14.74
CA GLY A 189 -13.11 19.21 -16.09
C GLY A 189 -12.63 20.31 -17.03
N PHE A 190 -12.53 21.55 -16.55
CA PHE A 190 -11.96 22.65 -17.31
C PHE A 190 -10.48 22.38 -17.65
N CYS A 191 -9.67 21.99 -16.64
CA CYS A 191 -8.26 21.66 -16.84
C CYS A 191 -8.07 20.49 -17.79
N ALA A 192 -8.89 19.45 -17.69
CA ALA A 192 -8.84 18.29 -18.58
C ALA A 192 -9.12 18.66 -20.06
N ARG A 193 -10.06 19.59 -20.29
CA ARG A 193 -10.39 20.06 -21.65
C ARG A 193 -9.35 21.01 -22.24
N GLN A 194 -8.79 21.90 -21.43
CA GLN A 194 -7.86 22.95 -21.89
C GLN A 194 -6.39 22.52 -21.84
N PHE A 195 -6.03 21.74 -20.82
CA PHE A 195 -4.66 21.40 -20.50
C PHE A 195 -4.45 19.88 -20.36
N GLY A 196 -5.32 19.08 -21.00
CA GLY A 196 -5.31 17.61 -20.88
C GLY A 196 -3.93 16.96 -20.98
N PRO A 197 -3.09 17.29 -22.00
CA PRO A 197 -1.74 16.73 -22.09
C PRO A 197 -0.83 17.06 -20.91
N LEU A 198 -0.93 18.26 -20.33
CA LEU A 198 -0.14 18.67 -19.16
C LEU A 198 -0.64 17.99 -17.88
N LEU A 199 -1.94 17.90 -17.72
CA LEU A 199 -2.55 17.17 -16.61
C LEU A 199 -2.16 15.68 -16.68
N ASP A 200 -2.25 15.07 -17.84
CA ASP A 200 -1.91 13.67 -18.10
C ASP A 200 -0.43 13.39 -17.79
N SER A 201 0.47 14.28 -18.24
CA SER A 201 1.91 14.20 -17.92
C SER A 201 2.16 14.32 -16.41
N ALA A 202 1.52 15.28 -15.73
CA ALA A 202 1.68 15.46 -14.30
C ALA A 202 1.20 14.23 -13.50
N ILE A 203 0.07 13.63 -13.90
CA ILE A 203 -0.46 12.39 -13.31
C ILE A 203 0.53 11.24 -13.53
N ARG A 204 1.01 11.05 -14.76
CA ARG A 204 1.96 9.98 -15.11
C ARG A 204 3.28 10.09 -14.37
N GLU A 205 3.79 11.31 -14.25
CA GLU A 205 5.07 11.60 -13.60
C GLU A 205 4.95 11.79 -12.08
N ARG A 206 3.72 11.66 -11.53
CA ARG A 206 3.40 11.90 -10.11
C ARG A 206 3.88 13.26 -9.62
N LYS A 207 3.73 14.25 -10.46
CA LYS A 207 4.02 15.65 -10.17
C LYS A 207 2.76 16.39 -9.74
N LEU A 208 2.95 17.39 -8.89
CA LEU A 208 1.87 18.27 -8.52
C LEU A 208 1.47 19.13 -9.73
N PHE A 209 0.18 19.07 -10.09
CA PHE A 209 -0.42 19.94 -11.10
C PHE A 209 -1.08 21.11 -10.38
N LEU A 210 -0.65 22.33 -10.70
CA LEU A 210 -1.23 23.55 -10.16
C LEU A 210 -1.77 24.40 -11.31
N ALA A 211 -2.98 24.93 -11.13
CA ALA A 211 -3.59 25.86 -12.06
C ALA A 211 -4.33 26.97 -11.30
N SER A 212 -4.26 28.22 -11.74
CA SER A 212 -4.85 29.35 -11.02
C SER A 212 -5.32 30.44 -11.97
N THR A 213 -6.38 31.14 -11.60
CA THR A 213 -6.81 32.38 -12.27
C THR A 213 -5.96 33.58 -11.86
N ALA A 214 -5.31 33.53 -10.70
CA ALA A 214 -4.28 34.49 -10.31
C ALA A 214 -2.94 34.11 -10.94
N LYS A 215 -2.13 35.11 -11.30
CA LYS A 215 -0.78 34.87 -11.82
C LYS A 215 0.15 34.43 -10.68
N LEU A 216 0.20 33.12 -10.42
CA LEU A 216 1.06 32.52 -9.40
C LEU A 216 2.22 31.78 -10.06
N PRO A 217 3.48 31.99 -9.63
CA PRO A 217 4.63 31.24 -10.12
C PRO A 217 4.45 29.72 -9.97
N GLY A 218 4.74 28.95 -11.03
CA GLY A 218 4.60 27.50 -11.02
C GLY A 218 3.17 26.97 -11.22
N ALA A 219 2.16 27.84 -11.28
CA ALA A 219 0.80 27.46 -11.65
C ALA A 219 0.49 27.82 -13.11
N ILE A 220 -0.28 26.96 -13.77
CA ILE A 220 -0.84 27.22 -15.09
C ILE A 220 -1.91 28.31 -14.95
N LEU A 221 -1.85 29.33 -15.82
CA LEU A 221 -2.85 30.40 -15.80
C LEU A 221 -4.18 29.91 -16.40
N LEU A 222 -5.23 29.93 -15.59
CA LEU A 222 -6.60 29.59 -16.01
C LEU A 222 -7.27 30.79 -16.67
N ASP A 223 -8.08 30.53 -17.67
CA ASP A 223 -8.94 31.52 -18.29
C ASP A 223 -9.97 32.09 -17.31
N SER A 224 -10.31 33.36 -17.46
CA SER A 224 -11.27 34.05 -16.59
C SER A 224 -12.70 33.50 -16.68
N SER A 225 -13.02 32.73 -17.71
CA SER A 225 -14.33 32.07 -17.86
C SER A 225 -14.65 31.13 -16.68
N ILE A 226 -13.62 30.50 -16.10
CA ILE A 226 -13.79 29.66 -14.90
C ILE A 226 -14.24 30.47 -13.67
N ARG A 227 -13.81 31.73 -13.54
CA ARG A 227 -14.29 32.63 -12.50
C ARG A 227 -15.80 32.85 -12.60
N LYS A 228 -16.33 32.97 -13.82
CA LYS A 228 -17.76 33.12 -14.03
C LYS A 228 -18.52 31.86 -13.62
N GLN A 229 -18.04 30.69 -14.00
CA GLN A 229 -18.67 29.41 -13.63
C GLN A 229 -18.73 29.23 -12.11
N ILE A 230 -17.64 29.55 -11.40
CA ILE A 230 -17.61 29.45 -9.93
C ILE A 230 -18.45 30.53 -9.27
N ARG A 231 -18.49 31.75 -9.81
CA ARG A 231 -19.36 32.82 -9.30
C ARG A 231 -20.83 32.44 -9.40
N ASP A 232 -21.23 31.85 -10.51
CA ASP A 232 -22.61 31.39 -10.72
C ASP A 232 -23.00 30.27 -9.74
N SER A 233 -22.00 29.60 -9.11
CA SER A 233 -22.19 28.62 -8.03
C SER A 233 -22.51 29.25 -6.66
N LYS A 234 -22.25 30.56 -6.46
CA LYS A 234 -22.38 31.25 -5.17
C LYS A 234 -23.39 32.40 -5.27
N PRO A 235 -24.70 32.13 -5.22
CA PRO A 235 -25.71 33.16 -5.35
C PRO A 235 -25.57 34.24 -4.25
N GLY A 236 -25.57 35.49 -4.65
CA GLY A 236 -25.58 36.68 -3.77
C GLY A 236 -24.22 37.32 -3.50
N GLN A 237 -23.11 36.87 -4.09
CA GLN A 237 -21.81 37.49 -3.91
C GLN A 237 -21.31 38.16 -5.20
N ASN A 238 -21.18 39.48 -5.21
CA ASN A 238 -20.64 40.29 -6.30
C ASN A 238 -19.09 40.37 -6.29
N ALA A 239 -18.41 39.51 -5.52
CA ALA A 239 -16.97 39.57 -5.37
C ALA A 239 -16.22 38.92 -6.55
N ASN A 240 -15.09 39.49 -6.93
CA ASN A 240 -14.14 38.87 -7.81
C ASN A 240 -13.36 37.79 -7.05
N TYR A 241 -13.51 36.55 -7.50
CA TYR A 241 -12.80 35.41 -6.92
C TYR A 241 -11.59 35.06 -7.77
N ASP A 242 -10.54 34.66 -7.10
CA ASP A 242 -9.46 33.87 -7.69
C ASP A 242 -9.62 32.40 -7.32
N VAL A 243 -9.13 31.56 -8.20
CA VAL A 243 -9.19 30.10 -8.07
C VAL A 243 -7.79 29.52 -8.10
N LEU A 244 -7.50 28.63 -7.19
CA LEU A 244 -6.34 27.75 -7.24
C LEU A 244 -6.82 26.32 -7.26
N PHE A 245 -6.39 25.56 -8.25
CA PHE A 245 -6.63 24.15 -8.37
C PHE A 245 -5.33 23.38 -8.16
N ALA A 246 -5.38 22.33 -7.37
CA ALA A 246 -4.28 21.44 -7.13
C ALA A 246 -4.72 20.00 -7.41
N ALA A 247 -3.90 19.24 -8.15
CA ALA A 247 -4.10 17.81 -8.34
C ALA A 247 -2.77 17.07 -8.18
N TYR A 248 -2.81 15.90 -7.54
CA TYR A 248 -1.65 15.06 -7.31
C TYR A 248 -2.02 13.58 -7.37
N ALA A 249 -1.28 12.83 -8.18
CA ALA A 249 -1.46 11.38 -8.28
C ALA A 249 -0.47 10.63 -7.37
N THR A 250 -1.00 9.66 -6.65
CA THR A 250 -0.24 8.62 -5.94
C THR A 250 -0.27 7.31 -6.74
N ASP A 251 0.25 6.23 -6.17
CA ASP A 251 0.16 4.91 -6.80
C ASP A 251 -1.26 4.32 -6.79
N SER A 252 -2.19 4.91 -6.04
CA SER A 252 -3.54 4.37 -5.86
C SER A 252 -4.66 5.36 -6.13
N HIS A 253 -4.37 6.66 -6.10
CA HIS A 253 -5.40 7.70 -6.20
C HIS A 253 -4.90 8.92 -6.95
N LEU A 254 -5.84 9.62 -7.60
CA LEU A 254 -5.68 11.02 -7.99
C LEU A 254 -6.48 11.89 -7.00
N TYR A 255 -5.77 12.65 -6.18
CA TYR A 255 -6.36 13.65 -5.29
C TYR A 255 -6.42 14.99 -5.99
N TYR A 256 -7.50 15.73 -5.80
CA TYR A 256 -7.64 17.08 -6.35
C TYR A 256 -8.60 17.93 -5.52
N THR A 257 -8.32 19.23 -5.49
CA THR A 257 -9.07 20.21 -4.70
C THR A 257 -9.04 21.57 -5.40
N SER A 258 -10.10 22.34 -5.27
CA SER A 258 -10.11 23.75 -5.66
C SER A 258 -10.29 24.66 -4.45
N TYR A 259 -9.58 25.78 -4.47
CA TYR A 259 -9.66 26.85 -3.50
C TYR A 259 -10.10 28.12 -4.20
N THR A 260 -11.04 28.82 -3.62
CA THR A 260 -11.50 30.11 -4.10
C THR A 260 -11.29 31.15 -3.03
N TRP A 261 -10.76 32.30 -3.37
CA TRP A 261 -10.57 33.41 -2.42
C TRP A 261 -10.86 34.77 -3.07
N THR A 262 -11.22 35.73 -2.22
CA THR A 262 -11.43 37.11 -2.63
C THR A 262 -10.23 37.97 -2.28
N SER A 263 -10.12 39.17 -2.86
CA SER A 263 -9.13 40.17 -2.49
C SER A 263 -9.28 40.63 -1.04
N THR A 264 -10.45 40.44 -0.42
CA THR A 264 -10.73 40.75 0.99
C THR A 264 -10.33 39.64 1.96
N GLY A 265 -9.73 38.55 1.46
CA GLY A 265 -9.26 37.42 2.28
C GLY A 265 -10.31 36.39 2.63
N THR A 266 -11.58 36.54 2.17
CA THR A 266 -12.58 35.47 2.33
C THR A 266 -12.22 34.31 1.42
N MET A 267 -12.25 33.10 1.97
CA MET A 267 -11.79 31.90 1.28
C MET A 267 -12.79 30.75 1.45
N TRP A 268 -12.87 29.91 0.44
CA TRP A 268 -13.61 28.66 0.44
C TRP A 268 -12.74 27.58 -0.18
N ALA A 269 -12.81 26.38 0.36
CA ALA A 269 -12.27 25.19 -0.27
C ALA A 269 -13.44 24.27 -0.62
N ASP A 270 -13.45 23.71 -1.81
CA ASP A 270 -14.25 22.53 -2.06
C ASP A 270 -13.53 21.34 -1.40
N LEU A 271 -14.29 20.41 -0.83
CA LEU A 271 -13.70 19.24 -0.18
C LEU A 271 -12.81 18.51 -1.19
N SER A 272 -11.69 18.01 -0.74
CA SER A 272 -10.80 17.26 -1.61
C SER A 272 -11.49 16.00 -2.12
N HIS A 273 -11.27 15.72 -3.39
CA HIS A 273 -11.81 14.57 -4.08
C HIS A 273 -10.69 13.58 -4.38
N ALA A 274 -11.01 12.30 -4.37
CA ALA A 274 -10.09 11.25 -4.77
C ALA A 274 -10.74 10.37 -5.83
N LEU A 275 -10.05 10.19 -6.97
CA LEU A 275 -10.36 9.13 -7.92
C LEU A 275 -9.44 7.96 -7.57
N SER A 276 -10.02 6.82 -7.28
CA SER A 276 -9.27 5.59 -7.06
C SER A 276 -9.14 4.79 -8.35
N PHE A 277 -8.05 4.06 -8.49
CA PHE A 277 -8.01 2.99 -9.47
C PHE A 277 -9.13 2.00 -9.14
N GLU A 278 -9.84 1.54 -10.15
CA GLU A 278 -10.59 0.31 -10.01
C GLU A 278 -9.55 -0.78 -9.71
N THR A 279 -9.35 -1.07 -8.42
CA THR A 279 -8.64 -2.26 -8.00
C THR A 279 -9.48 -3.41 -8.54
N GLU A 280 -9.13 -3.91 -9.73
CA GLU A 280 -9.60 -5.24 -10.10
C GLU A 280 -9.31 -6.14 -8.91
N PRO A 281 -10.33 -6.82 -8.37
CA PRO A 281 -10.08 -7.77 -7.30
C PRO A 281 -9.00 -8.70 -7.82
N ARG A 282 -7.87 -8.76 -7.16
CA ARG A 282 -6.64 -9.56 -7.30
C ARG A 282 -6.66 -10.73 -8.32
N ARG A 283 -7.33 -10.54 -9.45
CA ARG A 283 -7.40 -11.44 -10.59
C ARG A 283 -6.21 -11.26 -11.53
N LEU A 284 -5.10 -10.73 -11.01
CA LEU A 284 -3.86 -10.65 -11.76
C LEU A 284 -3.47 -12.07 -12.17
N ALA A 285 -3.14 -12.19 -13.43
CA ALA A 285 -2.92 -13.42 -14.14
C ALA A 285 -2.19 -14.43 -13.28
N ARG A 286 -2.88 -15.54 -12.97
CA ARG A 286 -2.22 -16.74 -12.46
C ARG A 286 -1.00 -17.00 -13.34
N ASN A 287 0.11 -17.26 -12.73
CA ASN A 287 1.24 -17.84 -13.46
C ASN A 287 0.85 -19.29 -13.84
N ARG A 288 -0.04 -19.38 -14.85
CA ARG A 288 -0.70 -20.64 -15.26
C ARG A 288 0.29 -21.72 -15.71
N ASP A 289 1.52 -21.28 -16.00
CA ASP A 289 2.54 -22.16 -16.56
C ASP A 289 3.36 -22.87 -15.47
N TRP A 290 3.23 -22.46 -14.20
CA TRP A 290 3.99 -23.05 -13.11
C TRP A 290 3.29 -24.24 -12.44
N GLY A 291 2.01 -24.14 -12.16
CA GLY A 291 1.22 -25.17 -11.47
C GLY A 291 0.78 -26.33 -12.40
N GLN A 292 0.41 -27.44 -11.79
CA GLN A 292 -0.19 -28.59 -12.47
C GLN A 292 -1.73 -28.51 -12.42
N SER A 293 -2.40 -29.16 -13.36
CA SER A 293 -3.86 -29.33 -13.29
C SER A 293 -4.24 -30.25 -12.11
N SER A 294 -5.47 -30.14 -11.63
CA SER A 294 -5.97 -31.01 -10.56
C SER A 294 -5.83 -32.51 -10.90
N VAL A 295 -5.99 -32.87 -12.18
CA VAL A 295 -5.80 -34.25 -12.65
C VAL A 295 -4.34 -34.67 -12.49
N GLN A 296 -3.40 -33.86 -12.96
CA GLN A 296 -1.96 -34.14 -12.82
C GLN A 296 -1.51 -34.19 -11.36
N ILE A 297 -2.09 -33.38 -10.47
CA ILE A 297 -1.81 -33.46 -9.03
C ILE A 297 -2.24 -34.81 -8.48
N VAL A 298 -3.46 -35.26 -8.82
CA VAL A 298 -4.01 -36.55 -8.38
C VAL A 298 -3.16 -37.72 -8.90
N GLU A 299 -2.74 -37.66 -10.16
CA GLU A 299 -1.92 -38.74 -10.79
C GLU A 299 -0.51 -38.84 -10.18
N ASN A 300 0.07 -37.75 -9.74
CA ASN A 300 1.44 -37.70 -9.22
C ASN A 300 1.55 -37.94 -7.71
N LEU A 301 0.46 -37.90 -6.97
CA LEU A 301 0.43 -38.18 -5.54
C LEU A 301 -0.08 -39.60 -5.25
N PRO A 302 0.50 -40.28 -4.25
CA PRO A 302 -0.02 -41.56 -3.81
C PRO A 302 -1.42 -41.39 -3.20
N ASP A 303 -2.33 -42.34 -3.49
CA ASP A 303 -3.68 -42.34 -2.88
C ASP A 303 -3.60 -42.87 -1.45
N VAL A 304 -3.16 -42.04 -0.55
CA VAL A 304 -3.04 -42.31 0.88
C VAL A 304 -4.24 -41.72 1.60
N SER A 305 -4.90 -42.52 2.44
CA SER A 305 -5.97 -42.01 3.31
C SER A 305 -5.39 -41.04 4.33
N PHE A 306 -6.00 -39.88 4.40
CA PHE A 306 -5.67 -38.91 5.43
C PHE A 306 -6.30 -39.34 6.76
N HIS A 307 -5.47 -39.70 7.70
CA HIS A 307 -5.89 -39.95 9.08
C HIS A 307 -5.48 -38.76 9.91
N ALA A 308 -6.35 -37.75 10.02
CA ALA A 308 -6.17 -36.70 11.01
C ALA A 308 -6.16 -37.34 12.40
N ARG A 309 -5.00 -37.41 13.04
CA ARG A 309 -4.91 -37.89 14.44
C ARG A 309 -5.61 -36.92 15.40
N GLU A 310 -5.72 -35.66 14.98
CA GLU A 310 -6.48 -34.63 15.70
C GLU A 310 -7.21 -33.76 14.68
N PRO A 311 -8.48 -33.37 14.93
CA PRO A 311 -9.15 -32.42 14.07
C PRO A 311 -8.35 -31.12 14.06
N LEU A 312 -8.18 -30.52 12.87
CA LEU A 312 -7.54 -29.22 12.73
C LEU A 312 -8.34 -28.23 13.58
N GLN A 313 -7.84 -27.92 14.78
CA GLN A 313 -8.48 -26.90 15.61
C GLN A 313 -8.26 -25.55 14.93
N VAL A 314 -9.30 -25.02 14.32
CA VAL A 314 -9.32 -23.66 13.80
C VAL A 314 -9.15 -22.72 14.99
N ARG A 315 -7.92 -22.32 15.25
CA ARG A 315 -7.63 -21.27 16.22
C ARG A 315 -7.74 -19.93 15.51
N PRO A 316 -8.14 -18.86 16.18
CA PRO A 316 -8.31 -17.55 15.56
C PRO A 316 -7.02 -16.91 15.00
N ASN A 317 -5.92 -17.64 14.88
CA ASN A 317 -4.63 -17.18 14.37
C ASN A 317 -3.92 -18.23 13.49
N LEU A 318 -4.65 -19.23 12.95
CA LEU A 318 -4.06 -20.18 12.01
C LEU A 318 -3.77 -19.49 10.68
N THR A 319 -2.57 -19.73 10.19
CA THR A 319 -2.08 -19.19 8.91
C THR A 319 -2.17 -20.25 7.83
N SER A 320 -2.12 -19.85 6.55
CA SER A 320 -2.01 -20.81 5.44
C SER A 320 -0.78 -21.72 5.61
N SER A 321 0.33 -21.16 6.13
CA SER A 321 1.55 -21.91 6.47
C SER A 321 1.30 -23.00 7.49
N ASP A 322 0.52 -22.70 8.55
CA ASP A 322 0.19 -23.69 9.57
C ASP A 322 -0.62 -24.85 9.00
N ILE A 323 -1.60 -24.55 8.16
CA ILE A 323 -2.44 -25.55 7.50
C ILE A 323 -1.63 -26.42 6.55
N LEU A 324 -0.81 -25.82 5.70
CA LEU A 324 0.01 -26.54 4.73
C LEU A 324 1.04 -27.45 5.40
N VAL A 325 1.71 -26.96 6.46
CA VAL A 325 2.67 -27.78 7.23
C VAL A 325 1.95 -28.91 7.95
N HIS A 326 0.84 -28.63 8.63
CA HIS A 326 0.07 -29.66 9.32
C HIS A 326 -0.45 -30.74 8.33
N ALA A 327 -0.91 -30.33 7.16
CA ALA A 327 -1.33 -31.26 6.12
C ALA A 327 -0.17 -32.14 5.62
N ALA A 328 1.00 -31.53 5.41
CA ALA A 328 2.20 -32.26 4.98
C ALA A 328 2.66 -33.28 6.05
N GLU A 329 2.75 -32.86 7.30
CA GLU A 329 3.09 -33.72 8.44
C GLU A 329 2.11 -34.89 8.61
N ALA A 330 0.79 -34.59 8.58
CA ALA A 330 -0.24 -35.59 8.74
C ALA A 330 -0.30 -36.59 7.58
N MET A 331 0.16 -36.21 6.40
CA MET A 331 0.16 -37.02 5.18
C MET A 331 1.52 -37.66 4.90
N ASP A 332 2.52 -37.41 5.72
CA ASP A 332 3.91 -37.90 5.54
C ASP A 332 4.48 -37.59 4.15
N ILE A 333 4.31 -36.33 3.73
CA ILE A 333 4.87 -35.83 2.44
C ILE A 333 5.72 -34.60 2.68
N ASP A 334 6.68 -34.40 1.79
CA ASP A 334 7.47 -33.19 1.80
C ASP A 334 6.70 -32.00 1.22
N LEU A 335 6.97 -30.81 1.73
CA LEU A 335 6.37 -29.56 1.31
C LEU A 335 7.44 -28.48 1.15
N VAL A 336 7.39 -27.76 0.04
CA VAL A 336 8.05 -26.46 -0.11
C VAL A 336 7.01 -25.47 -0.64
N ALA A 337 6.72 -24.41 0.10
CA ALA A 337 5.66 -23.48 -0.23
C ALA A 337 6.10 -22.02 -0.09
N ASP A 338 5.65 -21.21 -1.03
CA ASP A 338 5.58 -19.76 -0.93
C ASP A 338 4.30 -19.40 -0.16
N ALA A 339 4.32 -19.59 1.14
CA ALA A 339 3.20 -19.26 2.00
C ALA A 339 3.42 -17.88 2.65
N PHE A 340 3.32 -16.87 1.82
CA PHE A 340 3.46 -15.47 2.20
C PHE A 340 2.08 -14.79 2.21
N HIS A 341 1.83 -13.91 3.14
CA HIS A 341 0.53 -13.28 3.40
C HIS A 341 -0.58 -14.30 3.63
N ASP A 342 -0.69 -14.66 4.85
CA ASP A 342 -1.64 -15.63 5.37
C ASP A 342 -3.09 -15.15 5.24
N GLU A 343 -3.67 -15.40 4.07
CA GLU A 343 -5.11 -15.37 3.97
C GLU A 343 -5.66 -16.57 4.75
N TRP A 344 -6.56 -16.30 5.67
CA TRP A 344 -7.23 -17.31 6.46
C TRP A 344 -8.00 -18.27 5.55
N MET A 345 -7.67 -19.55 5.61
CA MET A 345 -8.48 -20.61 5.02
C MET A 345 -9.58 -21.03 6.02
N LEU A 346 -10.44 -20.08 6.39
CA LEU A 346 -11.42 -20.25 7.47
C LEU A 346 -12.41 -21.39 7.24
N ASP A 347 -12.69 -21.75 5.98
CA ASP A 347 -13.71 -22.74 5.60
C ASP A 347 -13.10 -24.00 4.96
N PHE A 348 -11.85 -24.30 5.26
CA PHE A 348 -11.18 -25.41 4.64
C PHE A 348 -11.45 -26.72 5.38
N GLU A 349 -12.41 -27.51 4.90
CA GLU A 349 -12.57 -28.89 5.35
C GLU A 349 -11.45 -29.77 4.77
N MET A 350 -10.72 -30.44 5.65
CA MET A 350 -9.66 -31.37 5.27
C MET A 350 -10.26 -32.62 4.60
N PRO A 351 -10.00 -32.86 3.31
CA PRO A 351 -10.43 -34.08 2.65
C PRO A 351 -9.78 -35.33 3.27
N THR A 352 -10.46 -36.44 3.15
CA THR A 352 -9.99 -37.73 3.69
C THR A 352 -8.85 -38.36 2.88
N LYS A 353 -8.59 -37.85 1.67
CA LYS A 353 -7.52 -38.33 0.78
C LYS A 353 -6.53 -37.20 0.46
N ILE A 354 -5.27 -37.54 0.49
CA ILE A 354 -4.16 -36.62 0.21
C ILE A 354 -4.28 -35.96 -1.17
N ALA A 355 -4.56 -36.73 -2.20
CA ALA A 355 -4.72 -36.22 -3.55
C ALA A 355 -5.90 -35.25 -3.68
N ALA A 356 -7.03 -35.53 -2.99
CA ALA A 356 -8.18 -34.65 -2.96
C ALA A 356 -7.89 -33.32 -2.25
N PHE A 357 -7.11 -33.35 -1.15
CA PHE A 357 -6.67 -32.14 -0.46
C PHE A 357 -5.85 -31.23 -1.36
N TRP A 358 -4.76 -31.75 -1.94
CA TRP A 358 -3.86 -30.93 -2.75
C TRP A 358 -4.48 -30.53 -4.09
N ALA A 359 -5.33 -31.37 -4.67
CA ALA A 359 -6.11 -31.00 -5.85
C ALA A 359 -7.07 -29.83 -5.55
N ARG A 360 -7.69 -29.81 -4.35
CA ARG A 360 -8.54 -28.71 -3.90
C ARG A 360 -7.73 -27.44 -3.66
N VAL A 361 -6.56 -27.53 -3.02
CA VAL A 361 -5.64 -26.41 -2.84
C VAL A 361 -5.21 -25.81 -4.18
N GLY A 362 -4.95 -26.63 -5.21
CA GLY A 362 -4.60 -26.19 -6.56
C GLY A 362 -5.80 -25.90 -7.49
N SER A 363 -7.06 -26.07 -7.05
CA SER A 363 -8.25 -25.87 -7.89
C SER A 363 -8.64 -24.39 -7.99
N LYS A 364 -9.49 -24.06 -8.99
CA LYS A 364 -10.05 -22.70 -9.11
C LYS A 364 -11.31 -22.56 -8.22
N PRO A 365 -11.43 -21.46 -7.47
CA PRO A 365 -10.56 -20.30 -7.32
C PRO A 365 -9.51 -20.48 -6.22
N SER A 366 -8.45 -21.24 -6.46
CA SER A 366 -7.43 -21.50 -5.46
C SER A 366 -6.52 -20.30 -5.21
N VAL A 367 -6.00 -20.24 -3.99
CA VAL A 367 -4.95 -19.30 -3.57
C VAL A 367 -3.58 -19.74 -4.07
N PHE A 368 -3.37 -21.06 -4.27
CA PHE A 368 -2.10 -21.64 -4.65
C PHE A 368 -2.15 -22.36 -6.00
N ASP A 369 -1.09 -22.23 -6.78
CA ASP A 369 -0.72 -23.16 -7.82
C ASP A 369 0.12 -24.28 -7.20
N VAL A 370 -0.18 -25.53 -7.51
CA VAL A 370 0.44 -26.71 -6.92
C VAL A 370 1.16 -27.52 -7.98
N LYS A 371 2.34 -28.02 -7.64
CA LYS A 371 3.15 -28.91 -8.46
C LYS A 371 3.68 -30.05 -7.60
N VAL A 372 3.63 -31.27 -8.11
CA VAL A 372 4.15 -32.43 -7.42
C VAL A 372 5.43 -32.91 -8.12
N ARG A 373 6.50 -33.06 -7.38
CA ARG A 373 7.78 -33.53 -7.86
C ARG A 373 8.45 -34.41 -6.82
N ASP A 374 8.88 -35.62 -7.20
CA ASP A 374 9.61 -36.54 -6.32
C ASP A 374 8.91 -36.81 -4.98
N LYS A 375 7.58 -36.98 -5.01
CA LYS A 375 6.71 -37.13 -3.83
C LYS A 375 6.68 -35.92 -2.89
N ALA A 376 7.13 -34.78 -3.31
CA ALA A 376 7.01 -33.53 -2.61
C ALA A 376 5.98 -32.62 -3.27
N VAL A 377 5.26 -31.87 -2.47
CA VAL A 377 4.35 -30.84 -2.91
C VAL A 377 5.07 -29.50 -2.92
N LEU A 378 5.04 -28.86 -4.06
CA LEU A 378 5.48 -27.48 -4.23
C LEU A 378 4.24 -26.62 -4.38
N ALA A 379 4.06 -25.64 -3.53
CA ALA A 379 2.91 -24.73 -3.56
C ALA A 379 3.36 -23.29 -3.68
N ARG A 380 2.73 -22.52 -4.55
CA ARG A 380 3.06 -21.13 -4.82
C ARG A 380 1.78 -20.33 -4.97
N HIS A 381 1.71 -19.12 -4.40
CA HIS A 381 0.54 -18.27 -4.57
C HIS A 381 0.25 -18.02 -6.05
N SER A 382 -1.01 -18.10 -6.42
CA SER A 382 -1.45 -17.86 -7.81
C SER A 382 -1.20 -16.41 -8.27
N VAL A 383 -1.02 -15.50 -7.32
CA VAL A 383 -0.66 -14.07 -7.54
C VAL A 383 0.76 -13.75 -7.03
N TYR A 384 1.65 -14.73 -7.09
CA TYR A 384 3.00 -14.73 -6.55
C TYR A 384 3.79 -13.44 -6.81
N TRP A 385 3.79 -12.97 -8.07
CA TRP A 385 4.55 -11.78 -8.44
C TRP A 385 4.05 -10.51 -7.76
N HIS A 386 2.74 -10.41 -7.54
CA HIS A 386 2.14 -9.28 -6.84
C HIS A 386 2.49 -9.31 -5.35
N LEU A 387 2.38 -10.48 -4.72
CA LEU A 387 2.71 -10.65 -3.30
C LEU A 387 4.18 -10.36 -2.99
N ARG A 388 5.10 -10.65 -3.90
CA ARG A 388 6.52 -10.31 -3.73
C ARG A 388 6.78 -8.80 -3.63
N GLU A 389 5.97 -7.99 -4.28
CA GLU A 389 6.06 -6.54 -4.17
C GLU A 389 5.54 -6.01 -2.83
N GLU A 390 4.71 -6.80 -2.15
CA GLU A 390 4.11 -6.47 -0.86
C GLU A 390 4.97 -6.92 0.33
N GLU A 391 6.06 -7.65 0.09
CA GLU A 391 6.86 -8.22 1.16
C GLU A 391 7.65 -7.18 1.96
N VAL A 392 7.38 -7.14 3.27
CA VAL A 392 7.97 -6.16 4.20
C VAL A 392 9.21 -6.77 4.86
N PRO A 393 10.32 -6.02 5.01
CA PRO A 393 11.51 -6.49 5.73
C PRO A 393 11.18 -6.89 7.17
N GLU A 394 11.21 -8.19 7.45
CA GLU A 394 10.74 -8.77 8.72
C GLU A 394 11.59 -8.37 9.91
N ASP A 395 12.91 -8.34 9.74
CA ASP A 395 13.85 -7.95 10.79
C ASP A 395 13.63 -6.51 11.26
N LYS A 396 13.41 -5.60 10.32
CA LYS A 396 13.10 -4.20 10.63
C LYS A 396 11.75 -4.06 11.31
N LEU A 397 10.78 -4.86 10.86
CA LEU A 397 9.45 -4.89 11.41
C LEU A 397 9.44 -5.42 12.86
N ILE A 398 10.16 -6.52 13.12
CA ILE A 398 10.33 -7.09 14.46
C ILE A 398 11.04 -6.08 15.38
N ALA A 399 12.10 -5.43 14.89
CA ALA A 399 12.83 -4.42 15.65
C ALA A 399 11.93 -3.23 16.03
N LEU A 400 11.14 -2.73 15.09
CA LEU A 400 10.18 -1.66 15.35
C LEU A 400 9.11 -2.11 16.36
N ALA A 401 8.52 -3.29 16.18
CA ALA A 401 7.52 -3.83 17.10
C ALA A 401 8.09 -4.01 18.51
N ALA A 402 9.34 -4.45 18.65
CA ALA A 402 10.01 -4.57 19.94
C ALA A 402 10.25 -3.20 20.60
N SER A 403 10.62 -2.18 19.81
CA SER A 403 10.81 -0.82 20.31
C SER A 403 9.49 -0.19 20.80
N VAL A 404 8.39 -0.42 20.06
CA VAL A 404 7.04 0.02 20.47
C VAL A 404 6.62 -0.66 21.77
N ARG A 405 6.78 -1.99 21.91
CA ARG A 405 6.43 -2.72 23.13
C ARG A 405 7.21 -2.23 24.35
N SER A 406 8.48 -1.92 24.17
CA SER A 406 9.33 -1.43 25.26
C SER A 406 9.12 0.05 25.59
N GLY A 407 8.23 0.77 24.86
CA GLY A 407 8.04 2.21 24.99
C GLY A 407 9.26 3.05 24.57
N LYS A 408 10.15 2.46 23.75
CA LYS A 408 11.38 3.11 23.26
C LYS A 408 11.28 3.53 21.79
N ALA A 409 10.11 3.35 21.18
CA ALA A 409 9.92 3.77 19.80
C ALA A 409 10.10 5.29 19.67
N SER A 410 10.93 5.69 18.72
CA SER A 410 11.18 7.09 18.39
C SER A 410 10.58 7.44 17.04
N LEU A 411 10.29 8.72 16.83
CA LEU A 411 9.84 9.22 15.54
C LEU A 411 10.86 8.91 14.42
N ASP A 412 12.16 8.95 14.72
CA ASP A 412 13.21 8.59 13.76
C ASP A 412 13.11 7.11 13.34
N ALA A 413 12.92 6.19 14.29
CA ALA A 413 12.77 4.76 13.98
C ALA A 413 11.53 4.48 13.10
N PHE A 414 10.41 5.15 13.37
CA PHE A 414 9.22 5.06 12.54
C PHE A 414 9.46 5.64 11.15
N ALA A 415 10.05 6.81 11.07
CA ALA A 415 10.32 7.48 9.81
C ALA A 415 11.29 6.66 8.93
N GLU A 416 12.36 6.13 9.51
CA GLU A 416 13.30 5.24 8.81
C GLU A 416 12.62 3.99 8.28
N PHE A 417 11.77 3.35 9.07
CA PHE A 417 11.05 2.15 8.66
C PHE A 417 10.05 2.43 7.53
N VAL A 418 9.14 3.39 7.72
CA VAL A 418 8.03 3.63 6.77
C VAL A 418 8.51 4.22 5.46
N THR A 419 9.54 5.07 5.47
CA THR A 419 10.01 5.76 4.26
C THR A 419 10.79 4.87 3.29
N VAL A 420 11.36 3.77 3.78
CA VAL A 420 12.05 2.79 2.91
C VAL A 420 11.10 1.80 2.25
N LEU A 421 9.87 1.70 2.73
CA LEU A 421 8.86 0.81 2.16
C LEU A 421 8.29 1.36 0.86
N SER A 422 8.03 0.47 -0.10
CA SER A 422 7.21 0.80 -1.28
C SER A 422 5.75 1.03 -0.88
N ASN A 423 4.94 1.60 -1.77
CA ASN A 423 3.50 1.76 -1.52
C ASN A 423 2.80 0.40 -1.33
N GLN A 424 3.18 -0.61 -2.12
CA GLN A 424 2.65 -1.95 -2.00
C GLN A 424 2.97 -2.56 -0.64
N GLN A 425 4.21 -2.41 -0.18
CA GLN A 425 4.62 -2.87 1.16
C GLN A 425 3.86 -2.15 2.27
N ARG A 426 3.63 -0.83 2.15
CA ARG A 426 2.84 -0.08 3.13
C ARG A 426 1.38 -0.54 3.17
N ASN A 427 0.78 -0.75 2.00
CA ASN A 427 -0.60 -1.26 1.91
C ASN A 427 -0.70 -2.69 2.47
N ALA A 428 0.30 -3.52 2.20
CA ALA A 428 0.36 -4.88 2.72
C ALA A 428 0.58 -4.92 4.23
N LEU A 429 1.31 -3.96 4.79
CA LEU A 429 1.49 -3.85 6.24
C LEU A 429 0.14 -3.82 6.98
N ALA A 430 -0.84 -3.14 6.37
CA ALA A 430 -2.20 -3.06 6.87
C ALA A 430 -2.91 -4.42 6.90
N LEU A 431 -2.56 -5.32 6.00
CA LEU A 431 -3.15 -6.64 5.86
C LEU A 431 -2.35 -7.74 6.59
N HIS A 432 -1.15 -7.41 7.05
CA HIS A 432 -0.25 -8.38 7.69
C HIS A 432 -0.83 -8.87 9.02
N PRO A 433 -0.99 -10.19 9.26
CA PRO A 433 -1.67 -10.73 10.42
C PRO A 433 -1.20 -10.15 11.77
N PRO A 434 0.11 -9.98 12.02
CA PRO A 434 0.59 -9.35 13.24
C PRO A 434 0.14 -7.89 13.41
N PHE A 435 -0.24 -7.23 12.31
CA PHE A 435 -0.60 -5.81 12.27
C PHE A 435 -2.09 -5.56 12.06
N ARG A 436 -2.89 -6.55 11.64
CA ARG A 436 -4.36 -6.44 11.62
C ARG A 436 -4.96 -6.08 12.99
N GLN A 437 -4.26 -6.41 14.07
CA GLN A 437 -4.66 -6.10 15.43
C GLN A 437 -4.04 -4.82 15.98
N THR A 438 -3.15 -4.20 15.24
CA THR A 438 -2.46 -2.96 15.60
C THR A 438 -2.86 -1.86 14.64
N GLU A 439 -4.12 -1.42 14.72
CA GLU A 439 -4.59 -0.15 14.14
C GLU A 439 -3.60 0.99 14.43
N ASP A 440 -2.78 0.81 15.43
CA ASP A 440 -1.78 1.73 15.96
C ASP A 440 -0.62 2.05 15.00
N LEU A 441 -0.27 1.15 14.09
CA LEU A 441 0.76 1.41 13.06
C LEU A 441 0.17 1.99 11.76
N PHE A 442 -1.16 1.97 11.60
CA PHE A 442 -1.83 2.45 10.40
C PHE A 442 -1.77 3.96 10.23
N GLY A 443 -1.92 4.71 11.33
CA GLY A 443 -1.82 6.16 11.27
C GLY A 443 -0.50 6.63 10.66
N LEU A 444 0.57 5.85 10.83
CA LEU A 444 1.90 6.17 10.30
C LEU A 444 2.00 6.00 8.78
N THR A 445 1.26 5.07 8.18
CA THR A 445 1.29 4.87 6.73
C THR A 445 0.56 5.99 5.98
N TYR A 446 -0.48 6.58 6.57
CA TYR A 446 -1.20 7.72 5.99
C TYR A 446 -0.38 9.02 6.04
N ASN A 447 0.51 9.16 7.01
CA ASN A 447 1.34 10.35 7.19
C ASN A 447 2.74 10.22 6.58
N LEU A 448 2.89 9.39 5.55
CA LEU A 448 4.17 9.12 4.88
C LEU A 448 4.96 10.38 4.53
N GLU A 449 4.30 11.41 4.05
CA GLU A 449 5.00 12.61 3.57
C GLU A 449 5.54 13.45 4.73
N VAL A 450 4.85 13.43 5.87
CA VAL A 450 5.36 14.04 7.11
C VAL A 450 6.59 13.27 7.60
N LEU A 451 6.57 11.93 7.52
CA LEU A 451 7.71 11.09 7.89
C LEU A 451 8.90 11.30 6.93
N LYS A 452 8.64 11.44 5.62
CA LYS A 452 9.69 11.79 4.64
C LYS A 452 10.28 13.17 4.92
N PHE A 453 9.44 14.14 5.22
CA PHE A 453 9.88 15.47 5.62
C PHE A 453 10.74 15.38 6.89
N TRP A 454 10.28 14.66 7.92
CA TRP A 454 11.05 14.45 9.14
C TRP A 454 12.43 13.85 8.84
N ASN A 455 12.51 12.85 7.99
CA ASN A 455 13.78 12.24 7.59
C ASN A 455 14.71 13.20 6.82
N SER A 456 14.17 14.18 6.11
CA SER A 456 14.97 15.17 5.40
C SER A 456 15.61 16.22 6.30
N LEU A 457 15.11 16.35 7.55
CA LEU A 457 15.61 17.34 8.50
C LEU A 457 16.97 16.94 9.08
N GLN A 458 17.87 17.91 9.20
CA GLN A 458 19.12 17.74 9.90
C GLN A 458 18.90 17.54 11.40
N ARG A 459 19.88 16.94 12.07
CA ARG A 459 19.80 16.61 13.49
C ARG A 459 19.53 17.85 14.36
N GLU A 460 20.16 18.98 14.03
CA GLU A 460 19.96 20.26 14.72
C GLU A 460 18.53 20.77 14.55
N THR A 461 17.99 20.72 13.33
CA THR A 461 16.62 21.12 13.02
C THR A 461 15.62 20.25 13.77
N LYS A 462 15.83 18.91 13.76
CA LYS A 462 15.01 17.96 14.55
C LYS A 462 15.06 18.29 16.05
N ALA A 463 16.24 18.53 16.58
CA ALA A 463 16.41 18.85 18.01
C ALA A 463 15.70 20.15 18.41
N ARG A 464 15.74 21.17 17.54
CA ARG A 464 15.00 22.43 17.75
C ARG A 464 13.49 22.19 17.72
N ALA A 465 13.01 21.47 16.72
CA ALA A 465 11.59 21.15 16.57
C ALA A 465 11.05 20.36 17.77
N LEU A 466 11.79 19.37 18.29
CA LEU A 466 11.40 18.60 19.47
C LEU A 466 11.45 19.40 20.79
N ARG A 467 12.17 20.50 20.83
CA ARG A 467 12.10 21.47 21.95
C ARG A 467 11.01 22.52 21.77
N HIS A 468 10.14 22.33 20.78
CA HIS A 468 9.01 23.25 20.46
C HIS A 468 9.48 24.65 20.05
N GLU A 469 10.68 24.76 19.52
CA GLU A 469 11.18 26.00 18.95
C GLU A 469 10.54 26.25 17.59
N VAL A 470 10.20 27.51 17.33
CA VAL A 470 9.80 27.96 16.00
C VAL A 470 11.03 27.92 15.10
N VAL A 471 10.99 27.14 14.03
CA VAL A 471 12.08 27.03 13.06
C VAL A 471 11.70 27.83 11.81
N PRO A 472 12.30 29.02 11.59
CA PRO A 472 12.00 29.84 10.40
C PRO A 472 12.34 29.09 9.11
N PHE A 473 11.49 29.21 8.09
CA PHE A 473 11.73 28.60 6.77
C PHE A 473 13.10 28.98 6.19
N GLY A 474 13.50 30.25 6.33
CA GLY A 474 14.80 30.73 5.86
C GLY A 474 16.02 30.16 6.61
N SER A 475 15.83 29.49 7.76
CA SER A 475 16.91 28.79 8.48
C SER A 475 17.08 27.32 8.03
N LEU A 476 16.15 26.81 7.26
CA LEU A 476 16.23 25.47 6.66
C LEU A 476 17.23 25.48 5.50
N ASN A 477 17.98 24.40 5.31
CA ASN A 477 18.80 24.24 4.12
C ASN A 477 17.93 23.97 2.87
N SER A 478 18.52 23.94 1.68
CA SER A 478 17.78 23.80 0.43
C SER A 478 16.96 22.51 0.35
N VAL A 479 17.48 21.37 0.83
CA VAL A 479 16.79 20.08 0.84
C VAL A 479 15.59 20.10 1.78
N GLU A 480 15.75 20.67 2.98
CA GLU A 480 14.68 20.84 3.95
C GLU A 480 13.60 21.82 3.45
N GLN A 481 14.01 22.91 2.78
CA GLN A 481 13.08 23.86 2.16
C GLN A 481 12.27 23.21 1.03
N ASP A 482 12.89 22.40 0.20
CA ASP A 482 12.20 21.70 -0.89
C ASP A 482 11.22 20.66 -0.35
N ALA A 483 11.62 19.93 0.70
CA ALA A 483 10.72 19.00 1.39
C ALA A 483 9.55 19.73 2.07
N TYR A 484 9.78 20.89 2.69
CA TYR A 484 8.74 21.75 3.24
C TYR A 484 7.76 22.23 2.15
N ARG A 485 8.29 22.76 1.04
CA ARG A 485 7.47 23.21 -0.10
C ARG A 485 6.62 22.06 -0.64
N PHE A 486 7.25 20.93 -0.86
CA PHE A 486 6.56 19.73 -1.37
C PHE A 486 5.41 19.33 -0.46
N LEU A 487 5.64 19.25 0.85
CA LEU A 487 4.61 18.84 1.81
C LEU A 487 3.44 19.83 1.86
N VAL A 488 3.73 21.13 1.90
CA VAL A 488 2.70 22.19 1.93
C VAL A 488 1.88 22.21 0.64
N LEU A 489 2.53 22.19 -0.51
CA LEU A 489 1.84 22.28 -1.81
C LEU A 489 1.06 21.00 -2.12
N ARG A 490 1.62 19.82 -1.77
CA ARG A 490 0.92 18.56 -1.93
C ARG A 490 -0.28 18.46 -1.00
N GLY A 491 -0.18 18.99 0.22
CA GLY A 491 -1.28 19.04 1.17
C GLY A 491 -2.53 19.77 0.64
N LEU A 492 -2.39 20.60 -0.40
CA LEU A 492 -3.54 21.17 -1.09
C LEU A 492 -4.36 20.13 -1.86
N ALA A 493 -3.70 19.18 -2.49
CA ALA A 493 -4.38 18.19 -3.33
C ALA A 493 -4.86 16.98 -2.55
N THR A 494 -4.16 16.59 -1.49
CA THR A 494 -4.48 15.42 -0.68
C THR A 494 -5.39 15.83 0.49
N ASP A 495 -6.39 14.98 0.76
CA ASP A 495 -7.30 15.20 1.89
C ASP A 495 -6.57 15.06 3.23
N PHE A 496 -5.91 16.11 3.61
CA PHE A 496 -5.59 16.29 5.00
C PHE A 496 -6.83 16.93 5.64
N SER A 497 -7.71 16.09 6.15
CA SER A 497 -8.97 16.43 6.83
C SER A 497 -8.74 17.41 7.97
N GLY A 498 -8.35 18.62 7.70
CA GLY A 498 -8.01 19.60 8.72
C GLY A 498 -7.36 20.86 8.21
N ILE A 499 -7.27 21.10 6.89
CA ILE A 499 -6.84 22.42 6.42
C ILE A 499 -7.99 23.40 6.73
N PRO A 500 -7.88 24.21 7.80
CA PRO A 500 -8.86 25.27 8.04
C PRO A 500 -8.78 26.25 6.87
N TYR A 501 -9.89 26.88 6.53
CA TYR A 501 -9.96 27.89 5.46
C TYR A 501 -8.89 29.01 5.56
N ALA A 502 -8.30 29.19 6.72
CA ALA A 502 -7.22 30.13 6.99
C ALA A 502 -5.83 29.72 6.48
N SER A 503 -5.69 28.49 5.94
CA SER A 503 -4.35 27.90 5.67
C SER A 503 -3.80 28.13 4.26
N LEU A 504 -4.49 28.89 3.40
CA LEU A 504 -3.99 29.18 2.05
C LEU A 504 -2.81 30.17 2.05
N GLU A 505 -2.68 31.00 3.09
CA GLU A 505 -1.60 32.00 3.19
C GLU A 505 -0.19 31.39 3.06
N PRO A 506 0.15 30.27 3.73
CA PRO A 506 1.45 29.63 3.53
C PRO A 506 1.69 29.19 2.10
N VAL A 507 0.66 28.69 1.44
CA VAL A 507 0.74 28.24 0.05
C VAL A 507 0.98 29.42 -0.89
N LEU A 508 0.18 30.47 -0.77
CA LEU A 508 0.34 31.68 -1.57
C LEU A 508 1.71 32.34 -1.31
N SER A 509 2.18 32.33 -0.07
CA SER A 509 3.52 32.81 0.29
C SER A 509 4.63 32.00 -0.36
N LEU A 510 4.51 30.66 -0.40
CA LEU A 510 5.47 29.80 -1.10
C LEU A 510 5.47 30.03 -2.60
N LEU A 511 4.29 30.11 -3.21
CA LEU A 511 4.14 30.31 -4.65
C LEU A 511 4.61 31.70 -5.08
N SER A 512 4.37 32.74 -4.29
CA SER A 512 4.81 34.11 -4.58
C SER A 512 6.26 34.39 -4.18
N GLY A 513 6.94 33.47 -3.51
CA GLY A 513 8.30 33.67 -3.00
C GLY A 513 8.38 34.51 -1.72
N GLN A 514 7.24 34.86 -1.12
CA GLN A 514 7.16 35.67 0.12
C GLN A 514 7.33 34.80 1.37
N THR A 515 8.44 34.10 1.49
CA THR A 515 8.67 33.06 2.50
C THR A 515 9.18 33.57 3.85
N LYS A 516 9.40 34.90 3.99
CA LYS A 516 10.05 35.51 5.18
C LYS A 516 9.35 35.14 6.49
N ASN A 517 8.03 35.04 6.47
CA ASN A 517 7.23 34.78 7.68
C ASN A 517 6.90 33.29 7.86
N LEU A 518 7.33 32.42 6.93
CA LEU A 518 7.04 31.01 7.07
C LEU A 518 7.96 30.34 8.08
N ALA A 519 7.41 29.42 8.85
CA ALA A 519 8.13 28.66 9.85
C ALA A 519 7.54 27.25 10.01
N LEU A 520 8.33 26.37 10.61
CA LEU A 520 7.92 25.06 11.12
C LEU A 520 7.81 25.14 12.64
N LEU A 521 6.71 24.66 13.19
CA LEU A 521 6.52 24.42 14.62
C LEU A 521 6.02 22.98 14.81
N VAL A 522 6.63 22.25 15.73
CA VAL A 522 6.18 20.91 16.12
C VAL A 522 5.73 20.96 17.58
N GLU A 523 4.48 20.57 17.80
CA GLU A 523 3.86 20.58 19.13
C GLU A 523 3.50 19.16 19.54
N PRO A 524 3.93 18.67 20.72
CA PRO A 524 3.49 17.39 21.23
C PRO A 524 2.11 17.53 21.84
N HIS A 525 1.32 16.53 21.65
CA HIS A 525 0.04 16.37 22.32
C HIS A 525 -0.12 14.92 22.77
N ARG A 526 -0.56 14.70 24.00
CA ARG A 526 -0.88 13.37 24.51
C ARG A 526 -2.37 13.27 24.73
N TYR A 527 -2.99 12.25 24.16
CA TYR A 527 -4.39 11.97 24.39
C TYR A 527 -4.63 10.51 24.77
N ARG A 528 -5.76 10.28 25.40
CA ARG A 528 -6.24 8.96 25.75
C ARG A 528 -7.35 8.58 24.79
N ALA A 529 -7.43 7.32 24.45
CA ALA A 529 -8.46 6.80 23.56
C ALA A 529 -9.07 5.51 24.12
N VAL A 530 -10.33 5.29 23.77
CA VAL A 530 -11.06 4.03 24.05
C VAL A 530 -11.42 3.38 22.73
N THR A 531 -11.24 2.09 22.65
CA THR A 531 -11.75 1.30 21.53
C THR A 531 -13.20 0.91 21.80
N LEU A 532 -14.10 1.42 20.99
CA LEU A 532 -15.51 1.04 20.99
C LEU A 532 -15.75 0.00 19.90
N GLU A 533 -16.51 -1.04 20.21
CA GLU A 533 -16.98 -2.01 19.23
C GLU A 533 -18.47 -1.75 18.97
N ILE A 534 -18.79 -1.31 17.78
CA ILE A 534 -20.16 -1.03 17.33
C ILE A 534 -20.39 -1.87 16.07
N ASP A 535 -21.36 -2.77 16.11
CA ASP A 535 -21.73 -3.66 14.99
C ASP A 535 -20.54 -4.41 14.38
N GLN A 536 -19.65 -4.95 15.22
CA GLN A 536 -18.41 -5.65 14.86
C GLN A 536 -17.32 -4.75 14.24
N VAL A 537 -17.52 -3.44 14.19
CA VAL A 537 -16.52 -2.47 13.79
C VAL A 537 -15.86 -1.86 15.03
N LYS A 538 -14.53 -1.94 15.11
CA LYS A 538 -13.77 -1.32 16.20
C LYS A 538 -13.42 0.11 15.80
N ILE A 539 -13.90 1.06 16.58
CA ILE A 539 -13.64 2.49 16.41
C ILE A 539 -12.84 2.99 17.61
N THR A 540 -11.69 3.60 17.35
CA THR A 540 -10.90 4.26 18.40
C THR A 540 -11.38 5.72 18.53
N VAL A 541 -11.90 6.07 19.69
CA VAL A 541 -12.43 7.40 19.97
C VAL A 541 -11.54 8.09 21.01
N PRO A 542 -11.01 9.29 20.72
CA PRO A 542 -10.32 10.09 21.73
C PRO A 542 -11.26 10.39 22.89
N ILE A 543 -10.78 10.24 24.12
CA ILE A 543 -11.50 10.65 25.31
C ILE A 543 -10.94 12.01 25.72
N GLU A 544 -11.74 13.04 25.63
CA GLU A 544 -11.46 14.29 26.33
C GLU A 544 -11.51 13.98 27.83
N GLU A 545 -10.56 14.53 28.61
CA GLU A 545 -10.46 14.26 30.04
C GLU A 545 -11.72 14.74 30.78
N THR A 546 -12.69 13.87 30.90
CA THR A 546 -13.80 14.05 31.83
C THR A 546 -13.46 13.35 33.14
N PRO A 547 -13.49 14.05 34.28
CA PRO A 547 -13.31 13.40 35.58
C PRO A 547 -14.37 12.31 35.78
N GLY A 548 -13.95 11.06 35.95
CA GLY A 548 -14.83 9.90 36.12
C GLY A 548 -15.10 9.07 34.85
N GLY A 549 -14.41 9.35 33.75
CA GLY A 549 -14.59 8.64 32.47
C GLY A 549 -14.08 7.20 32.48
N THR A 550 -14.52 6.44 31.49
CA THR A 550 -14.09 5.06 31.20
C THR A 550 -12.57 4.99 31.15
N PRO A 551 -11.92 3.99 31.77
CA PRO A 551 -10.47 3.85 31.67
C PRO A 551 -10.03 3.78 30.22
N ALA A 552 -9.06 4.60 29.83
CA ALA A 552 -8.47 4.55 28.50
C ALA A 552 -7.74 3.21 28.33
N ASP A 553 -8.02 2.51 27.26
CA ASP A 553 -7.32 1.27 26.89
C ASP A 553 -6.03 1.57 26.10
N ARG A 554 -5.88 2.80 25.58
CA ARG A 554 -4.76 3.25 24.78
C ARG A 554 -4.30 4.67 25.15
N ILE A 555 -3.01 4.90 25.01
CA ILE A 555 -2.39 6.22 25.16
C ILE A 555 -1.61 6.49 23.87
N TRP A 556 -1.86 7.65 23.28
CA TRP A 556 -1.21 8.13 22.07
C TRP A 556 -0.44 9.40 22.35
N ASP A 557 0.76 9.49 21.78
CA ASP A 557 1.46 10.74 21.63
C ASP A 557 1.27 11.21 20.18
N SER A 558 0.73 12.41 20.03
CA SER A 558 0.61 13.07 18.75
C SER A 558 1.66 14.15 18.62
N LEU A 559 2.27 14.22 17.43
CA LEU A 559 3.08 15.36 17.03
C LEU A 559 2.30 16.19 16.00
N ILE A 560 2.02 17.43 16.34
CA ILE A 560 1.32 18.35 15.46
C ILE A 560 2.37 19.18 14.74
N PHE A 561 2.51 18.96 13.45
CA PHE A 561 3.38 19.75 12.58
C PHE A 561 2.60 20.91 12.00
N ARG A 562 3.05 22.12 12.27
CA ARG A 562 2.46 23.35 11.75
C ARG A 562 3.42 23.99 10.75
N PHE A 563 2.95 24.18 9.53
CA PHE A 563 3.67 24.82 8.43
C PHE A 563 2.98 26.15 8.09
N GLY A 564 3.50 27.27 8.54
CA GLY A 564 2.87 28.56 8.28
C GLY A 564 3.42 29.71 9.13
N THR A 565 2.65 30.78 9.24
CA THR A 565 3.08 32.00 9.93
C THR A 565 2.72 32.02 11.43
N ASN A 566 1.64 31.36 11.81
CA ASN A 566 1.16 31.23 13.18
C ASN A 566 0.16 30.07 13.32
N ALA A 567 -0.38 29.86 14.53
CA ALA A 567 -1.28 28.75 14.82
C ALA A 567 -2.59 28.76 13.99
N ARG A 568 -3.03 29.92 13.50
CA ARG A 568 -4.26 30.07 12.71
C ARG A 568 -3.98 29.94 11.20
N ASN A 569 -2.84 30.47 10.74
CA ASN A 569 -2.44 30.53 9.35
C ASN A 569 -1.34 29.49 9.08
N SER A 570 -1.64 28.23 9.31
CA SER A 570 -0.72 27.13 9.07
C SER A 570 -1.43 25.92 8.50
N ILE A 571 -0.72 25.15 7.71
CA ILE A 571 -1.10 23.80 7.34
C ILE A 571 -0.69 22.88 8.46
N ILE A 572 -1.60 22.03 8.90
CA ILE A 572 -1.44 21.18 10.07
C ILE A 572 -1.41 19.73 9.61
N HIS A 573 -0.38 19.00 10.03
CA HIS A 573 -0.30 17.57 9.91
C HIS A 573 -0.16 16.98 11.32
N THR A 574 -0.99 16.01 11.63
CA THR A 574 -0.94 15.31 12.91
C THR A 574 -0.39 13.91 12.68
N LEU A 575 0.64 13.56 13.42
CA LEU A 575 1.24 12.25 13.43
C LEU A 575 0.98 11.60 14.77
N ASP A 576 0.15 10.58 14.80
CA ASP A 576 -0.19 9.82 15.99
C ASP A 576 0.75 8.64 16.17
N MET A 577 1.37 8.53 17.34
CA MET A 577 2.28 7.47 17.69
C MET A 577 1.77 6.71 18.91
N PRO A 578 1.64 5.38 18.85
CA PRO A 578 1.26 4.60 20.01
C PRO A 578 2.39 4.62 21.05
N VAL A 579 2.11 5.07 22.27
CA VAL A 579 3.12 5.13 23.35
C VAL A 579 3.29 3.77 23.99
N LYS A 580 2.20 3.01 24.10
CA LYS A 580 2.19 1.68 24.72
C LYS A 580 1.02 0.88 24.19
N SER A 581 1.33 -0.20 23.48
CA SER A 581 0.34 -1.22 23.14
C SER A 581 0.69 -2.50 23.88
N ALA A 582 -0.13 -2.88 24.86
CA ALA A 582 0.04 -4.11 25.62
C ALA A 582 -0.24 -5.39 24.80
N LYS A 583 -0.71 -5.26 23.56
CA LYS A 583 -1.31 -6.36 22.79
C LYS A 583 -0.71 -6.57 21.40
N LEU A 584 0.54 -6.20 21.15
CA LEU A 584 1.20 -6.66 19.94
C LEU A 584 1.40 -8.19 20.04
N PRO A 585 0.75 -9.01 19.21
CA PRO A 585 0.95 -10.45 19.25
C PRO A 585 2.41 -10.79 18.95
N LEU A 586 2.88 -11.87 19.56
CA LEU A 586 4.19 -12.44 19.22
C LEU A 586 4.15 -12.87 17.75
N MET A 587 5.16 -12.48 17.00
CA MET A 587 5.32 -12.94 15.62
C MET A 587 5.43 -14.46 15.61
N PRO A 588 4.70 -15.17 14.73
CA PRO A 588 4.91 -16.60 14.55
C PRO A 588 6.37 -16.83 14.15
N GLY A 589 7.11 -17.62 14.91
CA GLY A 589 8.49 -17.98 14.61
C GLY A 589 9.56 -17.46 15.59
N THR A 590 9.19 -16.78 16.67
CA THR A 590 10.14 -16.33 17.71
C THR A 590 10.16 -17.25 18.96
N SER A 591 9.56 -18.44 18.89
CA SER A 591 9.68 -19.48 19.95
C SER A 591 10.59 -20.62 19.52
#